data_a7d5e1148ce9eac008fc36bbdb16a8ca
#
_entry.id   a7d5e1148ce9eac008fc36bbdb16a8ca
#
_cell.length_a   1.000
_cell.length_b   1.000
_cell.length_c   1.000
_cell.angle_alpha   90.00
_cell.angle_beta   90.00
_cell.angle_gamma   90.00
#
_symmetry.space_group_name_H-M   'P 1'
#
loop_
_entity.id
_entity.type
_entity.pdbx_description
1 polymer ?
#
loop_
_entity_poly.entity_id
_entity_poly.type
_entity_poly.pdbx_seq_one_letter_code
_entity_poly.pdbx_strand_id
1 'polypeptide(L)'
;MKNRPVLIGIGCLQQKGSFAELDEALILMEQAALAAIQDTENSAVVNYIDEIQIPKGYWAYRDPGKWIAEKHGFSGAITSVTKIGVLQQNLINSACKKIINEEIRASLIIGGEARYKKIQALKEGIDFEEMKLLENPDH
;
A
#
# COMPACT_ATOMS: atom_id res chain seq x y z
N MET A 1 -22.12 18.84 11.64
CA MET A 1 -21.52 19.11 10.29
C MET A 1 -21.04 17.76 9.77
N LYS A 2 -21.41 17.35 8.57
CA LYS A 2 -20.89 16.09 8.02
C LYS A 2 -19.42 16.24 7.67
N ASN A 3 -18.61 15.26 8.03
CA ASN A 3 -17.21 15.21 7.62
C ASN A 3 -17.08 15.19 6.10
N ARG A 4 -16.12 15.93 5.59
CA ARG A 4 -15.79 15.94 4.15
C ARG A 4 -14.49 15.18 3.96
N PRO A 5 -14.49 14.10 3.18
CA PRO A 5 -13.25 13.43 2.81
C PRO A 5 -12.41 14.34 1.94
N VAL A 6 -11.12 14.41 2.22
CA VAL A 6 -10.14 15.18 1.47
C VAL A 6 -8.91 14.31 1.22
N LEU A 7 -8.24 14.54 0.10
CA LEU A 7 -6.96 13.93 -0.19
C LEU A 7 -5.86 14.79 0.46
N ILE A 8 -5.05 14.20 1.32
CA ILE A 8 -4.04 14.93 2.10
C ILE A 8 -2.60 14.58 1.74
N GLY A 9 -2.37 13.50 1.00
CA GLY A 9 -1.03 13.12 0.57
C GLY A 9 -1.05 12.12 -0.56
N ILE A 10 -0.08 12.24 -1.46
CA ILE A 10 0.11 11.35 -2.61
C ILE A 10 1.57 10.93 -2.68
N GLY A 11 1.81 9.64 -2.91
CA GLY A 11 3.13 9.08 -3.19
C GLY A 11 3.10 8.22 -4.43
N CYS A 12 4.06 8.43 -5.33
CA CYS A 12 4.21 7.65 -6.54
C CYS A 12 5.69 7.50 -6.87
N LEU A 13 6.10 6.31 -7.28
CA LEU A 13 7.46 6.07 -7.75
C LEU A 13 7.50 5.03 -8.86
N GLN A 14 8.53 5.09 -9.65
CA GLN A 14 8.86 4.12 -10.68
C GLN A 14 10.34 3.77 -10.59
N GLN A 15 10.70 2.57 -11.03
CA GLN A 15 12.08 2.10 -11.04
C GLN A 15 12.49 1.58 -12.42
N LYS A 16 13.78 1.70 -12.72
CA LYS A 16 14.46 1.13 -13.87
C LYS A 16 15.85 0.66 -13.45
N GLY A 17 16.45 -0.22 -14.22
CA GLY A 17 17.82 -0.67 -13.99
C GLY A 17 17.97 -2.18 -14.16
N SER A 18 19.13 -2.69 -13.73
CA SER A 18 19.42 -4.12 -13.63
C SER A 18 18.63 -4.75 -12.49
N PHE A 19 18.55 -6.07 -12.47
CA PHE A 19 17.85 -6.78 -11.38
C PHE A 19 18.34 -6.35 -9.98
N ALA A 20 19.65 -6.18 -9.79
CA ALA A 20 20.23 -5.82 -8.50
C ALA A 20 19.83 -4.43 -8.00
N GLU A 21 19.46 -3.53 -8.91
CA GLU A 21 19.04 -2.15 -8.59
C GLU A 21 17.54 -2.02 -8.33
N LEU A 22 16.77 -3.09 -8.55
CA LEU A 22 15.31 -3.06 -8.47
C LEU A 22 14.79 -3.63 -7.16
N ASP A 23 13.77 -2.99 -6.62
CA ASP A 23 13.03 -3.45 -5.46
C ASP A 23 11.85 -4.36 -5.86
N GLU A 24 11.43 -5.23 -4.94
CA GLU A 24 10.21 -6.00 -5.09
C GLU A 24 8.96 -5.13 -4.78
N ALA A 25 7.78 -5.61 -5.14
CA ALA A 25 6.54 -4.84 -5.02
C ALA A 25 6.26 -4.38 -3.58
N LEU A 26 6.58 -5.19 -2.56
CA LEU A 26 6.40 -4.83 -1.15
C LEU A 26 7.19 -3.56 -0.78
N ILE A 27 8.44 -3.48 -1.21
CA ILE A 27 9.30 -2.34 -0.92
C ILE A 27 8.83 -1.09 -1.69
N LEU A 28 8.38 -1.26 -2.94
CA LEU A 28 7.78 -0.15 -3.70
C LEU A 28 6.52 0.39 -3.04
N MET A 29 5.66 -0.50 -2.53
CA MET A 29 4.46 -0.10 -1.77
C MET A 29 4.83 0.65 -0.49
N GLU A 30 5.82 0.16 0.26
CA GLU A 30 6.35 0.84 1.45
C GLU A 30 6.85 2.25 1.11
N GLN A 31 7.69 2.38 0.09
CA GLN A 31 8.25 3.66 -0.32
C GLN A 31 7.15 4.64 -0.79
N ALA A 32 6.14 4.16 -1.52
CA ALA A 32 5.01 4.98 -1.94
C ALA A 32 4.18 5.47 -0.75
N ALA A 33 3.94 4.60 0.25
CA ALA A 33 3.25 4.97 1.47
C ALA A 33 4.02 6.05 2.25
N LEU A 34 5.32 5.89 2.42
CA LEU A 34 6.17 6.88 3.09
C LEU A 34 6.20 8.21 2.34
N ALA A 35 6.26 8.18 1.01
CA ALA A 35 6.19 9.38 0.19
C ALA A 35 4.85 10.11 0.36
N ALA A 36 3.73 9.38 0.42
CA ALA A 36 2.42 9.98 0.68
C ALA A 36 2.33 10.61 2.07
N ILE A 37 2.90 9.98 3.10
CA ILE A 37 2.97 10.53 4.45
C ILE A 37 3.81 11.80 4.47
N GLN A 38 4.96 11.80 3.81
CA GLN A 38 5.82 12.98 3.70
C GLN A 38 5.12 14.14 2.98
N ASP A 39 4.32 13.84 1.95
CA ASP A 39 3.55 14.84 1.19
C ASP A 39 2.49 15.56 2.06
N THR A 40 2.03 14.93 3.14
CA THR A 40 1.13 15.59 4.10
C THR A 40 1.80 16.71 4.91
N GLU A 41 3.14 16.79 4.88
CA GLU A 41 3.95 17.69 5.71
C GLU A 41 3.73 17.55 7.22
N ASN A 42 3.12 16.45 7.65
CA ASN A 42 2.83 16.17 9.05
C ASN A 42 2.99 14.66 9.36
N SER A 43 4.11 14.30 9.96
CA SER A 43 4.38 12.91 10.33
C SER A 43 3.39 12.33 11.34
N ALA A 44 2.68 13.16 12.11
CA ALA A 44 1.68 12.71 13.06
C ALA A 44 0.44 12.10 12.37
N VAL A 45 0.27 12.25 11.06
CA VAL A 45 -0.83 11.64 10.30
C VAL A 45 -0.88 10.11 10.50
N VAL A 46 0.25 9.45 10.72
CA VAL A 46 0.31 8.01 10.97
C VAL A 46 -0.56 7.55 12.14
N ASN A 47 -0.76 8.43 13.14
CA ASN A 47 -1.61 8.14 14.31
C ASN A 47 -3.11 8.19 14.02
N TYR A 48 -3.49 8.67 12.84
CA TYR A 48 -4.88 8.84 12.41
C TYR A 48 -5.29 7.85 11.32
N ILE A 49 -4.35 7.05 10.80
CA ILE A 49 -4.63 6.03 9.80
C ILE A 49 -5.32 4.86 10.50
N ASP A 50 -6.63 4.77 10.31
CA ASP A 50 -7.46 3.71 10.90
C ASP A 50 -7.64 2.52 9.96
N GLU A 51 -7.33 2.69 8.68
CA GLU A 51 -7.49 1.67 7.64
C GLU A 51 -6.37 1.74 6.61
N ILE A 52 -5.91 0.56 6.19
CA ILE A 52 -5.00 0.39 5.04
C ILE A 52 -5.68 -0.55 4.05
N GLN A 53 -5.94 -0.05 2.85
CA GLN A 53 -6.54 -0.82 1.76
C GLN A 53 -5.51 -1.08 0.66
N ILE A 54 -5.40 -2.32 0.22
CA ILE A 54 -4.45 -2.73 -0.81
C ILE A 54 -5.18 -3.44 -1.95
N PRO A 55 -5.19 -2.86 -3.17
CA PRO A 55 -5.66 -3.57 -4.34
C PRO A 55 -4.69 -4.70 -4.68
N LYS A 56 -5.19 -5.94 -4.79
CA LYS A 56 -4.39 -7.11 -5.10
C LYS A 56 -3.68 -6.98 -6.44
N GLY A 57 -2.36 -7.16 -6.42
CA GLY A 57 -1.51 -7.27 -7.60
C GLY A 57 -1.08 -8.70 -7.90
N TYR A 58 -0.11 -8.87 -8.83
CA TYR A 58 0.44 -10.17 -9.24
C TYR A 58 1.59 -10.67 -8.35
N TRP A 59 1.54 -10.35 -7.09
CA TRP A 59 2.47 -10.77 -6.05
C TRP A 59 1.79 -11.72 -5.07
N ALA A 60 2.59 -12.45 -4.28
CA ALA A 60 2.10 -13.49 -3.39
C ALA A 60 1.94 -13.07 -1.93
N TYR A 61 2.19 -11.82 -1.57
CA TYR A 61 2.04 -11.35 -0.19
C TYR A 61 0.60 -11.52 0.30
N ARG A 62 0.43 -11.98 1.55
CA ARG A 62 -0.90 -12.09 2.14
C ARG A 62 -1.40 -10.75 2.64
N ASP A 63 -0.60 -10.05 3.44
CA ASP A 63 -0.97 -8.74 3.98
C ASP A 63 0.23 -7.77 3.97
N PRO A 64 0.52 -7.13 2.84
CA PRO A 64 1.57 -6.11 2.78
C PRO A 64 1.24 -4.87 3.62
N GLY A 65 -0.04 -4.53 3.81
CA GLY A 65 -0.47 -3.41 4.64
C GLY A 65 -0.09 -3.58 6.10
N LYS A 66 -0.30 -4.77 6.66
CA LYS A 66 0.08 -5.07 8.04
C LYS A 66 1.59 -5.00 8.24
N TRP A 67 2.35 -5.57 7.32
CA TRP A 67 3.81 -5.50 7.37
C TRP A 67 4.32 -4.05 7.38
N ILE A 68 3.77 -3.18 6.51
CA ILE A 68 4.11 -1.76 6.47
C ILE A 68 3.70 -1.06 7.77
N ALA A 69 2.49 -1.34 8.27
CA ALA A 69 1.96 -0.76 9.49
C ALA A 69 2.84 -1.08 10.71
N GLU A 70 3.23 -2.33 10.89
CA GLU A 70 4.09 -2.77 11.99
C GLU A 70 5.48 -2.13 11.91
N LYS A 71 6.05 -2.06 10.73
CA LYS A 71 7.38 -1.48 10.51
C LYS A 71 7.41 0.03 10.77
N HIS A 72 6.32 0.75 10.52
CA HIS A 72 6.26 2.22 10.59
C HIS A 72 5.34 2.76 11.68
N GLY A 73 4.83 1.90 12.56
CA GLY A 73 4.07 2.32 13.73
C GLY A 73 2.65 2.84 13.44
N PHE A 74 1.99 2.35 12.40
CA PHE A 74 0.57 2.62 12.14
C PHE A 74 -0.29 1.78 13.08
N SER A 75 -0.23 2.06 14.37
CA SER A 75 -0.88 1.24 15.39
C SER A 75 -2.40 1.27 15.27
N GLY A 76 -3.01 0.08 15.21
CA GLY A 76 -4.46 -0.09 15.21
C GLY A 76 -5.14 0.05 13.84
N ALA A 77 -4.39 0.24 12.76
CA ALA A 77 -4.99 0.26 11.43
C ALA A 77 -5.52 -1.13 11.04
N ILE A 78 -6.75 -1.17 10.57
CA ILE A 78 -7.38 -2.38 10.00
C ILE A 78 -6.89 -2.53 8.56
N THR A 79 -6.42 -3.72 8.21
CA THR A 79 -5.89 -4.01 6.88
C THR A 79 -6.87 -4.79 6.02
N SER A 80 -6.88 -4.49 4.73
CA SER A 80 -7.65 -5.24 3.75
C SER A 80 -6.88 -5.39 2.44
N VAL A 81 -7.01 -6.57 1.83
CA VAL A 81 -6.49 -6.84 0.49
C VAL A 81 -7.65 -7.25 -0.39
N THR A 82 -7.94 -6.46 -1.41
CA THR A 82 -9.05 -6.73 -2.33
C THR A 82 -8.70 -7.87 -3.29
N LYS A 83 -9.72 -8.45 -3.92
CA LYS A 83 -9.50 -9.39 -5.03
C LYS A 83 -8.92 -8.67 -6.24
N ILE A 84 -8.14 -9.41 -7.03
CA ILE A 84 -7.62 -8.89 -8.29
C ILE A 84 -8.76 -8.43 -9.20
N GLY A 85 -8.58 -7.30 -9.89
CA GLY A 85 -9.58 -6.73 -10.79
C GLY A 85 -10.58 -5.75 -10.14
N VAL A 86 -10.53 -5.57 -8.82
CA VAL A 86 -11.30 -4.50 -8.16
C VAL A 86 -10.69 -3.15 -8.55
N LEU A 87 -11.55 -2.21 -8.98
CA LEU A 87 -11.11 -0.87 -9.36
C LEU A 87 -10.65 -0.07 -8.14
N GLN A 88 -9.52 0.63 -8.25
CA GLN A 88 -9.01 1.51 -7.20
C GLN A 88 -10.05 2.57 -6.80
N GLN A 89 -10.85 3.05 -7.75
CA GLN A 89 -11.93 3.99 -7.46
C GLN A 89 -12.91 3.46 -6.42
N ASN A 90 -13.17 2.16 -6.39
CA ASN A 90 -14.04 1.55 -5.38
C ASN A 90 -13.45 1.64 -3.98
N LEU A 91 -12.12 1.53 -3.85
CA LEU A 91 -11.43 1.70 -2.57
C LEU A 91 -11.52 3.14 -2.08
N ILE A 92 -11.32 4.10 -2.97
CA ILE A 92 -11.47 5.54 -2.68
C ILE A 92 -12.91 5.84 -2.24
N ASN A 93 -13.88 5.35 -2.97
CA ASN A 93 -15.31 5.55 -2.64
C ASN A 93 -15.66 4.93 -1.28
N SER A 94 -15.14 3.74 -0.98
CA SER A 94 -15.32 3.09 0.33
C SER A 94 -14.73 3.93 1.46
N ALA A 95 -13.50 4.40 1.31
CA ALA A 95 -12.84 5.27 2.29
C ALA A 95 -13.64 6.56 2.51
N CYS A 96 -14.08 7.22 1.43
CA CYS A 96 -14.90 8.43 1.53
C CYS A 96 -16.19 8.19 2.31
N LYS A 97 -16.91 7.10 2.04
CA LYS A 97 -18.14 6.74 2.78
C LYS A 97 -17.87 6.55 4.26
N LYS A 98 -16.83 5.81 4.62
CA LYS A 98 -16.46 5.55 6.02
C LYS A 98 -16.09 6.84 6.75
N ILE A 99 -15.37 7.77 6.09
CA ILE A 99 -15.04 9.08 6.66
C ILE A 99 -16.30 9.93 6.89
N ILE A 100 -17.20 9.97 5.89
CA ILE A 100 -18.49 10.69 6.01
C ILE A 100 -19.34 10.15 7.17
N ASN A 101 -19.32 8.84 7.38
CA ASN A 101 -20.05 8.16 8.43
C ASN A 101 -19.33 8.17 9.79
N GLU A 102 -18.17 8.80 9.88
CA GLU A 102 -17.35 8.86 11.11
C GLU A 102 -16.85 7.49 11.61
N GLU A 103 -16.78 6.50 10.70
CA GLU A 103 -16.28 5.16 11.00
C GLU A 103 -14.74 5.12 11.07
N ILE A 104 -14.07 5.97 10.27
CA ILE A 104 -12.61 6.11 10.24
C ILE A 104 -12.24 7.59 10.11
N ARG A 105 -11.04 7.93 10.58
CA ARG A 105 -10.46 9.28 10.46
C ARG A 105 -9.65 9.46 9.18
N ALA A 106 -8.83 8.46 8.85
CA ALA A 106 -8.03 8.44 7.63
C ALA A 106 -7.89 7.01 7.10
N SER A 107 -7.82 6.89 5.78
CA SER A 107 -7.53 5.64 5.07
C SER A 107 -6.28 5.83 4.21
N LEU A 108 -5.38 4.86 4.25
CA LEU A 108 -4.21 4.77 3.38
C LEU A 108 -4.51 3.70 2.31
N ILE A 109 -4.46 4.09 1.04
CA ILE A 109 -4.65 3.20 -0.08
C ILE A 109 -3.31 3.03 -0.79
N ILE A 110 -2.80 1.81 -0.82
CA ILE A 110 -1.45 1.51 -1.35
C ILE A 110 -1.57 0.42 -2.41
N GLY A 111 -1.00 0.66 -3.57
CA GLY A 111 -0.84 -0.34 -4.61
C GLY A 111 0.59 -0.37 -5.15
N GLY A 112 1.01 -1.48 -5.69
CA GLY A 112 2.33 -1.59 -6.29
C GLY A 112 2.51 -2.88 -7.09
N GLU A 113 3.36 -2.81 -8.08
CA GLU A 113 3.79 -3.92 -8.93
C GLU A 113 5.28 -3.82 -9.22
N ALA A 114 5.96 -4.96 -9.26
CA ALA A 114 7.36 -5.07 -9.64
C ALA A 114 7.56 -6.03 -10.82
N ARG A 115 6.67 -5.99 -11.79
CA ARG A 115 6.75 -6.86 -12.99
C ARG A 115 8.05 -6.65 -13.75
N TYR A 116 8.56 -5.42 -13.79
CA TYR A 116 9.83 -5.11 -14.43
C TYR A 116 11.00 -5.86 -13.77
N LYS A 117 11.04 -5.95 -12.43
CA LYS A 117 12.05 -6.76 -11.70
C LYS A 117 11.97 -8.23 -12.09
N LYS A 118 10.77 -8.80 -12.18
CA LYS A 118 10.55 -10.20 -12.61
C LYS A 118 11.06 -10.44 -14.04
N ILE A 119 10.81 -9.49 -14.94
CA ILE A 119 11.33 -9.55 -16.33
C ILE A 119 12.84 -9.47 -16.37
N GLN A 120 13.46 -8.59 -15.58
CA GLN A 120 14.91 -8.49 -15.51
C GLN A 120 15.55 -9.75 -14.92
N ALA A 121 14.93 -10.35 -13.90
CA ALA A 121 15.37 -11.64 -13.37
C ALA A 121 15.44 -12.73 -14.46
N LEU A 122 14.40 -12.82 -15.28
CA LEU A 122 14.36 -13.75 -16.40
C LEU A 122 15.45 -13.46 -17.45
N LYS A 123 15.67 -12.18 -17.79
CA LYS A 123 16.67 -11.77 -18.76
C LYS A 123 18.10 -12.05 -18.28
N GLU A 124 18.36 -11.89 -16.99
CA GLU A 124 19.67 -12.07 -16.36
C GLU A 124 19.89 -13.51 -15.86
N GLY A 125 18.89 -14.40 -16.02
CA GLY A 125 18.98 -15.79 -15.57
C GLY A 125 19.01 -15.96 -14.06
N ILE A 126 18.36 -15.04 -13.32
CA ILE A 126 18.32 -15.02 -11.86
C ILE A 126 17.01 -15.67 -11.40
N ASP A 127 17.12 -16.63 -10.47
CA ASP A 127 15.98 -17.18 -9.76
C ASP A 127 15.59 -16.21 -8.63
N PHE A 128 14.40 -15.62 -8.75
CA PHE A 128 13.90 -14.59 -7.84
C PHE A 128 12.62 -15.06 -7.16
N GLU A 129 12.65 -15.08 -5.83
CA GLU A 129 11.47 -15.27 -4.99
C GLU A 129 11.16 -13.98 -4.22
N GLU A 130 9.87 -13.64 -4.18
CA GLU A 130 9.37 -12.53 -3.35
C GLU A 130 9.46 -12.90 -1.86
N MET A 131 9.55 -11.87 -1.01
CA MET A 131 9.43 -12.05 0.43
C MET A 131 8.13 -12.77 0.80
N LYS A 132 8.21 -13.69 1.76
CA LYS A 132 7.03 -14.44 2.23
C LYS A 132 6.40 -13.74 3.43
N LEU A 133 5.17 -13.28 3.27
CA LEU A 133 4.33 -12.77 4.34
C LEU A 133 3.25 -13.82 4.64
N LEU A 134 3.24 -14.35 5.86
CA LEU A 134 2.38 -15.47 6.25
C LEU A 134 1.07 -15.03 6.93
N GLU A 135 1.01 -13.82 7.45
CA GLU A 135 -0.17 -13.29 8.13
C GLU A 135 -1.27 -12.92 7.14
N ASN A 136 -2.51 -13.25 7.49
CA ASN A 136 -3.67 -12.89 6.68
C ASN A 136 -4.12 -11.46 7.00
N PRO A 137 -4.68 -10.74 6.01
CA PRO A 137 -5.31 -9.44 6.26
C PRO A 137 -6.54 -9.59 7.18
N ASP A 138 -6.93 -8.49 7.82
CA ASP A 138 -8.12 -8.44 8.65
C ASP A 138 -9.40 -8.63 7.82
N HIS A 139 -9.37 -8.17 6.56
CA HIS A 139 -10.47 -8.26 5.59
C HIS A 139 -10.00 -8.53 4.15
#